data_2feea72b0585f1e5a8a6febd78192324
#
_entry.id   2feea72b0585f1e5a8a6febd78192324
#
_cell.length_a   1.000
_cell.length_b   1.000
_cell.length_c   1.000
_cell.angle_alpha   90.00
_cell.angle_beta   90.00
_cell.angle_gamma   90.00
#
_symmetry.space_group_name_H-M   'P 1'
#
loop_
_entity.id
_entity.type
_entity.pdbx_description
1 polymer ?
#
loop_
_entity_poly.entity_id
_entity_poly.type
_entity_poly.pdbx_seq_one_letter_code
_entity_poly.pdbx_strand_id
1 'polypeptide(L)'
;MKNNFYLALFSTIAALCFIAMLAVTVIWMYVPIRIVYQESSPVKTESYAIAVMQHGKAYFVTPGQKQALDLIHFYTPVIWFSCFGYLCLFTAFGGFERLRLLQRHNAEK
;
A
#
# COMPACT_ATOMS: atom_id res chain seq x y z
N MET A 1 -5.30 -18.13 -28.35
CA MET A 1 -6.09 -16.95 -27.94
C MET A 1 -6.41 -16.93 -26.46
N LYS A 2 -6.82 -18.04 -25.87
CA LYS A 2 -7.09 -18.10 -24.42
C LYS A 2 -5.87 -17.73 -23.58
N ASN A 3 -4.68 -18.14 -23.99
CA ASN A 3 -3.45 -17.83 -23.26
C ASN A 3 -3.15 -16.33 -23.23
N ASN A 4 -3.46 -15.61 -24.31
CA ASN A 4 -3.26 -14.16 -24.36
C ASN A 4 -4.24 -13.42 -23.47
N PHE A 5 -5.48 -13.92 -23.38
CA PHE A 5 -6.49 -13.33 -22.47
C PHE A 5 -6.05 -13.49 -21.02
N TYR A 6 -5.62 -14.68 -20.62
CA TYR A 6 -5.16 -14.91 -19.25
C TYR A 6 -3.90 -14.08 -18.92
N LEU A 7 -2.98 -13.97 -19.87
CA LEU A 7 -1.78 -13.16 -19.67
C LEU A 7 -2.15 -11.68 -19.50
N ALA A 8 -3.06 -11.16 -20.32
CA ALA A 8 -3.54 -9.79 -20.20
C ALA A 8 -4.23 -9.56 -18.86
N LEU A 9 -5.07 -10.51 -18.42
CA LEU A 9 -5.77 -10.44 -17.15
C LEU A 9 -4.77 -10.40 -15.98
N PHE A 10 -3.81 -11.33 -15.95
CA PHE A 10 -2.84 -11.42 -14.88
C PHE A 10 -1.91 -10.21 -14.85
N SER A 11 -1.53 -9.67 -16.03
CA SER A 11 -0.69 -8.47 -16.07
C SER A 11 -1.45 -7.23 -15.63
N THR A 12 -2.75 -7.14 -15.93
CA THR A 12 -3.61 -6.05 -15.42
C THR A 12 -3.69 -6.09 -13.90
N ILE A 13 -3.90 -7.29 -13.32
CA ILE A 13 -3.92 -7.45 -11.88
C ILE A 13 -2.57 -7.06 -11.26
N ALA A 14 -1.46 -7.41 -11.90
CA ALA A 14 -0.12 -7.03 -11.44
C ALA A 14 0.06 -5.51 -11.44
N ALA A 15 -0.42 -4.81 -12.47
CA ALA A 15 -0.37 -3.36 -12.53
C ALA A 15 -1.22 -2.73 -11.44
N LEU A 16 -2.42 -3.26 -11.20
CA LEU A 16 -3.30 -2.79 -10.12
C LEU A 16 -2.66 -3.01 -8.75
N CYS A 17 -2.00 -4.14 -8.54
CA CYS A 17 -1.26 -4.42 -7.30
C CYS A 17 -0.15 -3.39 -7.09
N PHE A 18 0.59 -3.05 -8.14
CA PHE A 18 1.67 -2.06 -8.05
C PHE A 18 1.12 -0.68 -7.69
N ILE A 19 0.02 -0.27 -8.34
CA ILE A 19 -0.64 1.00 -8.04
C ILE A 19 -1.15 1.01 -6.60
N ALA A 20 -1.76 -0.09 -6.15
CA ALA A 20 -2.25 -0.21 -4.77
C ALA A 20 -1.11 -0.10 -3.76
N MET A 21 0.03 -0.73 -4.02
CA MET A 21 1.21 -0.63 -3.16
C MET A 21 1.70 0.81 -3.04
N LEU A 22 1.77 1.54 -4.17
CA LEU A 22 2.17 2.94 -4.17
C LEU A 22 1.18 3.81 -3.39
N ALA A 23 -0.13 3.62 -3.62
CA ALA A 23 -1.17 4.38 -2.93
C ALA A 23 -1.12 4.15 -1.42
N VAL A 24 -1.00 2.88 -1.00
CA VAL A 24 -0.92 2.52 0.41
C VAL A 24 0.34 3.10 1.06
N THR A 25 1.46 3.09 0.35
CA THR A 25 2.71 3.67 0.84
C THR A 25 2.56 5.17 1.07
N VAL A 26 1.95 5.90 0.13
CA VAL A 26 1.70 7.34 0.26
C VAL A 26 0.79 7.62 1.46
N ILE A 27 -0.29 6.86 1.62
CA ILE A 27 -1.21 7.01 2.75
C ILE A 27 -0.47 6.72 4.07
N TRP A 28 0.32 5.66 4.11
CA TRP A 28 1.09 5.28 5.29
C TRP A 28 2.09 6.36 5.71
N MET A 29 2.68 7.05 4.75
CA MET A 29 3.62 8.15 5.04
C MET A 29 2.90 9.43 5.42
N TYR A 30 1.83 9.78 4.69
CA TYR A 30 1.19 11.10 4.81
C TYR A 30 0.24 11.19 6.01
N VAL A 31 -0.66 10.22 6.18
CA VAL A 31 -1.74 10.30 7.18
C VAL A 31 -1.20 10.27 8.61
N PRO A 32 -0.28 9.35 9.01
CA PRO A 32 0.28 9.40 10.35
C PRO A 32 1.05 10.69 10.65
N ILE A 33 1.80 11.20 9.68
CA ILE A 33 2.53 12.46 9.85
C ILE A 33 1.54 13.60 10.10
N ARG A 34 0.49 13.67 9.30
CA ARG A 34 -0.53 14.71 9.45
C ARG A 34 -1.22 14.62 10.81
N ILE A 35 -1.63 13.44 11.23
CA ILE A 35 -2.33 13.25 12.51
C ILE A 35 -1.40 13.60 13.66
N VAL A 36 -0.18 13.08 13.66
CA VAL A 36 0.74 13.25 14.79
C VAL A 36 1.26 14.67 14.89
N TYR A 37 1.63 15.30 13.77
CA TYR A 37 2.29 16.59 13.79
C TYR A 37 1.37 17.78 13.63
N GLN A 38 0.20 17.63 13.02
CA GLN A 38 -0.72 18.73 12.75
C GLN A 38 -2.01 18.66 13.56
N GLU A 39 -2.58 17.49 13.75
CA GLU A 39 -3.89 17.31 14.36
C GLU A 39 -3.83 16.85 15.82
N SER A 40 -2.69 16.33 16.28
CA SER A 40 -2.53 15.89 17.66
C SER A 40 -2.33 17.05 18.62
N SER A 41 -2.56 16.78 19.92
CA SER A 41 -2.30 17.76 20.98
C SER A 41 -1.01 17.39 21.73
N PRO A 42 -0.15 18.37 22.07
CA PRO A 42 1.01 18.10 22.92
C PRO A 42 0.64 17.87 24.38
N VAL A 43 -0.58 18.21 24.77
CA VAL A 43 -1.06 18.11 26.17
C VAL A 43 -2.30 17.22 26.20
N LYS A 44 -2.39 16.37 27.22
CA LYS A 44 -3.55 15.51 27.43
C LYS A 44 -4.78 16.35 27.79
N THR A 45 -5.88 16.14 27.04
CA THR A 45 -7.18 16.77 27.29
C THR A 45 -8.27 15.70 27.28
N GLU A 46 -9.51 16.08 27.56
CA GLU A 46 -10.63 15.13 27.52
C GLU A 46 -10.82 14.51 26.14
N SER A 47 -10.67 15.30 25.08
CA SER A 47 -10.80 14.84 23.69
C SER A 47 -9.54 14.13 23.20
N TYR A 48 -8.36 14.61 23.62
CA TYR A 48 -7.06 14.07 23.22
C TYR A 48 -6.48 13.29 24.39
N ALA A 49 -7.06 12.10 24.67
CA ALA A 49 -6.74 11.33 25.84
C ALA A 49 -5.77 10.17 25.59
N ILE A 50 -5.55 9.79 24.32
CA ILE A 50 -4.75 8.62 23.96
C ILE A 50 -3.34 9.07 23.58
N ALA A 51 -2.33 8.54 24.31
CA ALA A 51 -0.93 8.87 24.06
C ALA A 51 -0.38 8.01 22.91
N VAL A 52 0.30 8.67 21.96
CA VAL A 52 1.05 8.01 20.88
C VAL A 52 2.49 8.50 20.95
N MET A 53 3.42 7.57 21.01
CA MET A 53 4.84 7.90 21.03
C MET A 53 5.38 7.96 19.60
N GLN A 54 6.02 9.07 19.25
CA GLN A 54 6.62 9.29 17.95
C GLN A 54 7.93 10.03 18.12
N HIS A 55 9.01 9.42 17.67
CA HIS A 55 10.36 9.99 17.75
C HIS A 55 10.74 10.45 19.17
N GLY A 56 10.36 9.67 20.19
CA GLY A 56 10.67 9.95 21.58
C GLY A 56 9.77 10.97 22.25
N LYS A 57 8.78 11.52 21.54
CA LYS A 57 7.82 12.47 22.09
C LYS A 57 6.43 11.84 22.19
N ALA A 58 5.69 12.19 23.22
CA ALA A 58 4.31 11.77 23.38
C ALA A 58 3.38 12.80 22.75
N TYR A 59 2.50 12.33 21.88
CA TYR A 59 1.43 13.11 21.27
C TYR A 59 0.10 12.52 21.68
N PHE A 60 -0.87 13.36 21.99
CA PHE A 60 -2.19 12.89 22.40
C PHE A 60 -3.17 13.04 21.25
N VAL A 61 -3.88 11.97 20.96
CA VAL A 61 -4.81 11.90 19.82
C VAL A 61 -6.19 11.52 20.31
N THR A 62 -7.20 11.80 19.48
CA THR A 62 -8.58 11.36 19.75
C THR A 62 -8.72 9.85 19.50
N PRO A 63 -9.75 9.19 20.07
CA PRO A 63 -10.01 7.78 19.76
C PRO A 63 -10.17 7.51 18.26
N GLY A 64 -10.81 8.42 17.52
CA GLY A 64 -10.96 8.30 16.08
C GLY A 64 -9.63 8.35 15.34
N GLN A 65 -8.74 9.27 15.74
CA GLN A 65 -7.40 9.37 15.17
C GLN A 65 -6.57 8.12 15.49
N LYS A 66 -6.68 7.61 16.70
CA LYS A 66 -5.97 6.36 17.10
C LYS A 66 -6.46 5.18 16.28
N GLN A 67 -7.78 5.08 16.06
CA GLN A 67 -8.35 4.03 15.22
C GLN A 67 -7.82 4.10 13.79
N ALA A 68 -7.76 5.31 13.21
CA ALA A 68 -7.21 5.51 11.87
C ALA A 68 -5.74 5.08 11.79
N LEU A 69 -4.93 5.44 12.79
CA LEU A 69 -3.53 5.02 12.85
C LEU A 69 -3.40 3.50 12.95
N ASP A 70 -4.20 2.86 13.79
CA ASP A 70 -4.18 1.41 13.96
C ASP A 70 -4.58 0.69 12.68
N LEU A 71 -5.62 1.18 11.99
CA LEU A 71 -6.05 0.62 10.72
C LEU A 71 -4.94 0.73 9.66
N ILE A 72 -4.29 1.87 9.56
CA ILE A 72 -3.20 2.08 8.61
C ILE A 72 -2.04 1.14 8.94
N HIS A 73 -1.64 1.05 10.19
CA HIS A 73 -0.54 0.18 10.61
C HIS A 73 -0.86 -1.31 10.42
N PHE A 74 -2.14 -1.70 10.50
CA PHE A 74 -2.55 -3.08 10.28
C PHE A 74 -2.66 -3.41 8.79
N TYR A 75 -3.38 -2.60 8.02
CA TYR A 75 -3.69 -2.91 6.62
C TYR A 75 -2.52 -2.66 5.67
N THR A 76 -1.66 -1.69 5.96
CA THR A 76 -0.52 -1.38 5.09
C THR A 76 0.40 -2.58 4.88
N PRO A 77 0.89 -3.26 5.94
CA PRO A 77 1.72 -4.45 5.74
C PRO A 77 0.96 -5.59 5.05
N VAL A 78 -0.32 -5.80 5.40
CA VAL A 78 -1.13 -6.88 4.81
C VAL A 78 -1.25 -6.67 3.30
N ILE A 79 -1.63 -5.47 2.87
CA ILE A 79 -1.79 -5.15 1.45
C ILE A 79 -0.43 -5.24 0.74
N TRP A 80 0.61 -4.70 1.35
CA TRP A 80 1.95 -4.70 0.77
C TRP A 80 2.48 -6.11 0.55
N PHE A 81 2.41 -6.97 1.57
CA PHE A 81 2.89 -8.35 1.46
C PHE A 81 2.05 -9.16 0.49
N SER A 82 0.73 -8.97 0.47
CA SER A 82 -0.16 -9.67 -0.45
C SER A 82 0.15 -9.31 -1.90
N CYS A 83 0.25 -8.02 -2.19
CA CYS A 83 0.56 -7.54 -3.55
C CYS A 83 1.97 -7.92 -3.96
N PHE A 84 2.94 -7.78 -3.07
CA PHE A 84 4.33 -8.17 -3.34
C PHE A 84 4.44 -9.66 -3.62
N GLY A 85 3.75 -10.49 -2.83
CA GLY A 85 3.72 -11.93 -3.05
C GLY A 85 3.14 -12.29 -4.42
N TYR A 86 2.05 -11.63 -4.81
CA TYR A 86 1.46 -11.82 -6.13
C TYR A 86 2.44 -11.44 -7.24
N LEU A 87 3.12 -10.31 -7.12
CA LEU A 87 4.11 -9.87 -8.11
C LEU A 87 5.29 -10.81 -8.20
N CYS A 88 5.74 -11.36 -7.07
CA CYS A 88 6.80 -12.37 -7.06
C CYS A 88 6.37 -13.64 -7.78
N LEU A 89 5.15 -14.13 -7.51
CA LEU A 89 4.61 -15.31 -8.20
C LEU A 89 4.46 -15.05 -9.70
N PHE A 90 3.95 -13.89 -10.07
CA PHE A 90 3.80 -13.52 -11.47
C PHE A 90 5.15 -13.53 -12.19
N THR A 91 6.19 -12.98 -11.56
CA THR A 91 7.54 -12.98 -12.10
C THR A 91 8.12 -14.40 -12.15
N ALA A 92 7.92 -15.21 -11.09
CA ALA A 92 8.43 -16.58 -11.00
C ALA A 92 7.84 -17.46 -12.09
N PHE A 93 6.58 -17.24 -12.46
CA PHE A 93 5.94 -17.98 -13.56
C PHE A 93 6.27 -17.41 -14.94
N GLY A 94 7.20 -16.45 -15.02
CA GLY A 94 7.65 -15.88 -16.28
C GLY A 94 6.66 -14.91 -16.90
N GLY A 95 5.79 -14.29 -16.09
CA GLY A 95 4.77 -13.39 -16.59
C GLY A 95 5.35 -12.18 -17.33
N PHE A 96 6.40 -11.57 -16.77
CA PHE A 96 7.03 -10.42 -17.40
C PHE A 96 7.76 -10.80 -18.69
N GLU A 97 8.39 -11.97 -18.73
CA GLU A 97 9.02 -12.48 -19.96
C GLU A 97 8.00 -12.73 -21.04
N ARG A 98 6.89 -13.38 -20.69
CA ARG A 98 5.80 -13.65 -21.64
C ARG A 98 5.21 -12.34 -22.17
N LEU A 99 5.01 -11.38 -21.31
CA LEU A 99 4.50 -10.07 -21.68
C LEU A 99 5.47 -9.35 -22.62
N ARG A 100 6.76 -9.40 -22.32
CA ARG A 100 7.80 -8.81 -23.16
C ARG A 100 7.83 -9.44 -24.54
N LEU A 101 7.73 -10.79 -24.61
CA LEU A 101 7.68 -11.49 -25.88
C LEU A 101 6.45 -11.12 -26.70
N LEU A 102 5.30 -10.97 -26.05
CA LEU A 102 4.08 -10.53 -26.71
C LEU A 102 4.20 -9.12 -27.27
N GLN A 103 4.76 -8.20 -26.52
CA GLN A 103 4.99 -6.83 -26.98
C GLN A 103 5.96 -6.79 -28.16
N ARG A 104 7.01 -7.59 -28.09
CA ARG A 104 7.99 -7.72 -29.17
C ARG A 104 7.35 -8.26 -30.43
N HIS A 105 6.53 -9.31 -30.29
CA HIS A 105 5.82 -9.91 -31.42
C HIS A 105 4.86 -8.92 -32.06
N ASN A 106 4.12 -8.13 -31.26
CA ASN A 106 3.22 -7.12 -31.77
C ASN A 106 3.98 -5.97 -32.47
N ALA A 107 5.17 -5.62 -31.99
CA ALA A 107 5.99 -4.59 -32.58
C ALA A 107 6.54 -5.00 -33.96
N GLU A 108 6.74 -6.30 -34.19
CA GLU A 108 7.23 -6.83 -35.46
C GLU A 108 6.14 -6.90 -36.53
N LYS A 109 4.88 -6.81 -36.13
CA LYS A 109 3.74 -6.77 -37.05
C LYS A 109 3.45 -5.35 -37.49
#